data_e53a7856e7559b978bc5a50e2c1575eb
#
_entry.id   e53a7856e7559b978bc5a50e2c1575eb
#
_cell.length_a   1.000
_cell.length_b   1.000
_cell.length_c   1.000
_cell.angle_alpha   90.00
_cell.angle_beta   90.00
_cell.angle_gamma   90.00
#
_symmetry.space_group_name_H-M   'P 1'
#
loop_
_entity.id
_entity.type
_entity.pdbx_description
1 polymer ?
#
loop_
_entity_poly.entity_id
_entity_poly.type
_entity_poly.pdbx_seq_one_letter_code
_entity_poly.pdbx_strand_id
1 'polypeptide(L)'
;MVRVRSPHPEAKPLLLMHGRPGSFLEFEKLIGPLTDPVAHGGDAAEAFDAVISSHPGFGFSTPLVGRDWKRSDIAAVMLELMTRLGYDRFAVQGGDVGAGVASEIGRLAPERVIGVHVNGSVDSFVGEVDEETAATLTPIEQDRMRRVGEFMQKEFGYIAIQSTRPGLIGAMLADSPVAQFAWIHDKFQEWAHPAEVLAGEIVGEQFLFDNASPYWFTATGGSAAYVGYAQDAGWGAAPSSSGVPTAVIVFAHDVGLRFVEEKANNIVRWTDVQARGVHFAAPEEPGLLLNDVREFFRSLR
;
A
#
# COMPACT_ATOMS: atom_id res chain seq x y z
N MET A 1 -6.80 -6.13 13.18
CA MET A 1 -7.09 -6.74 11.88
C MET A 1 -8.58 -6.99 11.70
N VAL A 2 -9.07 -6.99 10.47
CA VAL A 2 -10.39 -7.48 10.06
C VAL A 2 -10.19 -8.79 9.30
N ARG A 3 -10.99 -9.81 9.60
CA ARG A 3 -10.98 -11.08 8.88
C ARG A 3 -12.39 -11.39 8.42
N VAL A 4 -12.56 -11.58 7.12
CA VAL A 4 -13.85 -11.98 6.53
C VAL A 4 -13.62 -13.26 5.72
N ARG A 5 -14.28 -14.33 6.13
CA ARG A 5 -14.26 -15.60 5.41
C ARG A 5 -15.26 -15.59 4.28
N SER A 6 -14.84 -16.08 3.14
CA SER A 6 -15.73 -16.35 2.02
C SER A 6 -16.70 -17.49 2.33
N PRO A 7 -17.94 -17.43 1.83
CA PRO A 7 -18.84 -18.58 1.79
C PRO A 7 -18.41 -19.65 0.76
N HIS A 8 -17.46 -19.33 -0.11
CA HIS A 8 -16.98 -20.24 -1.15
C HIS A 8 -15.82 -21.08 -0.64
N PRO A 9 -15.88 -22.44 -0.69
CA PRO A 9 -14.90 -23.31 -0.03
C PRO A 9 -13.50 -23.25 -0.65
N GLU A 10 -13.40 -22.88 -1.93
CA GLU A 10 -12.14 -22.79 -2.67
C GLU A 10 -11.52 -21.37 -2.64
N ALA A 11 -12.03 -20.50 -1.77
CA ALA A 11 -11.53 -19.13 -1.63
C ALA A 11 -10.05 -19.12 -1.21
N LYS A 12 -9.25 -18.30 -1.91
CA LYS A 12 -7.83 -18.13 -1.59
C LYS A 12 -7.67 -17.15 -0.42
N PRO A 13 -6.79 -17.40 0.55
CA PRO A 13 -6.48 -16.38 1.55
C PRO A 13 -5.78 -15.19 0.88
N LEU A 14 -6.22 -13.97 1.21
CA LEU A 14 -5.65 -12.71 0.72
C LEU A 14 -5.35 -11.79 1.90
N LEU A 15 -4.07 -11.49 2.09
CA LEU A 15 -3.63 -10.45 3.02
C LEU A 15 -3.64 -9.09 2.32
N LEU A 16 -4.38 -8.15 2.90
CA LEU A 16 -4.51 -6.77 2.42
C LEU A 16 -3.85 -5.81 3.41
N MET A 17 -2.95 -4.97 2.91
CA MET A 17 -2.15 -4.06 3.74
C MET A 17 -2.20 -2.63 3.19
N HIS A 18 -2.67 -1.72 4.04
CA HIS A 18 -2.71 -0.29 3.78
C HIS A 18 -1.35 0.38 4.01
N GLY A 19 -1.26 1.65 3.68
CA GLY A 19 -0.12 2.50 3.96
C GLY A 19 -0.38 3.60 4.98
N ARG A 20 0.34 4.70 4.84
CA ARG A 20 0.17 5.89 5.65
C ARG A 20 0.00 7.13 4.74
N PRO A 21 -1.01 7.99 5.02
CA PRO A 21 -1.86 8.03 6.22
C PRO A 21 -3.17 7.24 6.13
N GLY A 22 -3.24 6.21 5.30
CA GLY A 22 -4.39 5.35 5.18
C GLY A 22 -4.61 4.44 6.39
N SER A 23 -5.67 3.64 6.34
CA SER A 23 -6.01 2.64 7.35
C SER A 23 -6.67 1.42 6.73
N PHE A 24 -6.99 0.41 7.56
CA PHE A 24 -7.73 -0.76 7.12
C PHE A 24 -9.09 -0.43 6.47
N LEU A 25 -9.63 0.76 6.70
CA LEU A 25 -10.89 1.24 6.10
C LEU A 25 -10.78 1.49 4.60
N GLU A 26 -9.57 1.67 4.05
CA GLU A 26 -9.38 1.78 2.60
C GLU A 26 -10.03 0.63 1.84
N PHE A 27 -10.02 -0.57 2.43
CA PHE A 27 -10.50 -1.79 1.78
C PHE A 27 -12.00 -2.07 1.99
N GLU A 28 -12.74 -1.20 2.67
CA GLU A 28 -14.16 -1.44 2.99
C GLU A 28 -15.00 -1.80 1.76
N LYS A 29 -14.83 -1.03 0.67
CA LYS A 29 -15.55 -1.24 -0.60
C LYS A 29 -15.16 -2.54 -1.32
N LEU A 30 -14.02 -3.13 -0.98
CA LEU A 30 -13.50 -4.36 -1.60
C LEU A 30 -13.92 -5.63 -0.86
N ILE A 31 -14.27 -5.54 0.43
CA ILE A 31 -14.55 -6.72 1.27
C ILE A 31 -15.63 -7.59 0.64
N GLY A 32 -16.82 -7.04 0.38
CA GLY A 32 -17.94 -7.80 -0.20
C GLY A 32 -17.56 -8.43 -1.54
N PRO A 33 -17.13 -7.63 -2.54
CA PRO A 33 -16.74 -8.17 -3.83
C PRO A 33 -15.63 -9.22 -3.80
N LEU A 34 -14.64 -9.09 -2.92
CA LEU A 34 -13.57 -10.09 -2.78
C LEU A 34 -14.06 -11.38 -2.10
N THR A 35 -14.89 -11.27 -1.06
CA THR A 35 -15.26 -12.44 -0.27
C THR A 35 -16.48 -13.20 -0.79
N ASP A 36 -17.43 -12.50 -1.42
CA ASP A 36 -18.58 -13.10 -2.09
C ASP A 36 -18.77 -12.52 -3.49
N PRO A 37 -17.89 -12.87 -4.44
CA PRO A 37 -17.96 -12.32 -5.79
C PRO A 37 -19.30 -12.64 -6.49
N VAL A 38 -19.95 -13.76 -6.17
CA VAL A 38 -21.22 -14.14 -6.80
C VAL A 38 -22.35 -13.16 -6.47
N ALA A 39 -22.42 -12.71 -5.22
CA ALA A 39 -23.37 -11.66 -4.81
C ALA A 39 -23.09 -10.30 -5.48
N HIS A 40 -21.89 -10.12 -6.04
CA HIS A 40 -21.43 -8.91 -6.72
C HIS A 40 -21.20 -9.10 -8.24
N GLY A 41 -21.82 -10.11 -8.85
CA GLY A 41 -21.79 -10.34 -10.30
C GLY A 41 -20.50 -10.97 -10.84
N GLY A 42 -19.64 -11.51 -9.97
CA GLY A 42 -18.42 -12.22 -10.32
C GLY A 42 -18.55 -13.75 -10.26
N ASP A 43 -17.43 -14.45 -10.37
CA ASP A 43 -17.33 -15.91 -10.30
C ASP A 43 -16.87 -16.38 -8.92
N ALA A 44 -17.46 -17.46 -8.41
CA ALA A 44 -17.06 -18.10 -7.14
C ALA A 44 -15.57 -18.47 -7.11
N ALA A 45 -14.99 -18.81 -8.24
CA ALA A 45 -13.57 -19.12 -8.36
C ALA A 45 -12.63 -17.91 -8.13
N GLU A 46 -13.18 -16.70 -8.07
CA GLU A 46 -12.45 -15.44 -7.76
C GLU A 46 -12.53 -15.05 -6.28
N ALA A 47 -13.14 -15.89 -5.46
CA ALA A 47 -13.35 -15.60 -4.06
C ALA A 47 -12.05 -15.64 -3.25
N PHE A 48 -11.99 -14.75 -2.25
CA PHE A 48 -10.89 -14.68 -1.30
C PHE A 48 -11.40 -14.70 0.14
N ASP A 49 -10.65 -15.36 1.03
CA ASP A 49 -10.70 -15.09 2.46
C ASP A 49 -9.90 -13.82 2.73
N ALA A 50 -10.54 -12.72 3.05
CA ALA A 50 -9.87 -11.44 3.26
C ALA A 50 -9.32 -11.29 4.67
N VAL A 51 -8.03 -10.99 4.79
CA VAL A 51 -7.36 -10.60 6.04
C VAL A 51 -6.80 -9.20 5.85
N ILE A 52 -7.42 -8.21 6.49
CA ILE A 52 -7.02 -6.81 6.41
C ILE A 52 -6.28 -6.45 7.70
N SER A 53 -5.00 -6.17 7.60
CA SER A 53 -4.15 -5.91 8.76
C SER A 53 -3.61 -4.49 8.77
N SER A 54 -3.60 -3.87 9.96
CA SER A 54 -2.79 -2.68 10.19
C SER A 54 -1.41 -3.08 10.69
N HIS A 55 -0.41 -2.35 10.23
CA HIS A 55 0.97 -2.53 10.67
C HIS A 55 1.13 -2.32 12.18
N PRO A 56 2.16 -2.91 12.82
CA PRO A 56 2.49 -2.63 14.21
C PRO A 56 2.59 -1.12 14.47
N GLY A 57 1.91 -0.64 15.49
CA GLY A 57 1.84 0.78 15.84
C GLY A 57 0.77 1.58 15.09
N PHE A 58 -0.05 0.95 14.24
CA PHE A 58 -1.15 1.59 13.52
C PHE A 58 -2.51 1.12 14.06
N GLY A 59 -3.43 2.07 14.28
CA GLY A 59 -4.80 1.78 14.66
C GLY A 59 -4.87 0.78 15.83
N PHE A 60 -5.54 -0.34 15.63
CA PHE A 60 -5.71 -1.35 16.69
C PHE A 60 -4.51 -2.29 16.87
N SER A 61 -3.43 -2.13 16.09
CA SER A 61 -2.19 -2.91 16.24
C SER A 61 -1.21 -2.23 17.21
N THR A 62 -1.65 -1.96 18.41
CA THR A 62 -0.96 -1.21 19.47
C THR A 62 -0.86 -2.02 20.76
N PRO A 63 0.09 -1.74 21.67
CA PRO A 63 1.14 -0.73 21.57
C PRO A 63 2.29 -1.16 20.65
N LEU A 64 2.99 -0.17 20.06
CA LEU A 64 4.24 -0.41 19.37
C LEU A 64 5.36 -0.61 20.43
N VAL A 65 6.01 -1.75 20.39
CA VAL A 65 7.14 -2.05 21.28
C VAL A 65 8.45 -1.80 20.53
N GLY A 66 9.28 -0.88 21.03
CA GLY A 66 10.50 -0.46 20.35
C GLY A 66 10.28 0.63 19.30
N ARG A 67 11.36 1.02 18.63
CA ARG A 67 11.37 2.12 17.64
C ARG A 67 11.95 1.72 16.29
N ASP A 68 12.71 0.64 16.25
CA ASP A 68 13.56 0.26 15.11
C ASP A 68 12.88 -0.80 14.25
N TRP A 69 11.56 -0.64 14.02
CA TRP A 69 10.79 -1.54 13.19
C TRP A 69 11.10 -1.32 11.70
N LYS A 70 11.72 -2.33 11.12
CA LYS A 70 12.04 -2.39 9.70
C LYS A 70 10.91 -3.04 8.92
N ARG A 71 10.92 -2.90 7.60
CA ARG A 71 9.96 -3.60 6.73
C ARG A 71 10.00 -5.12 6.93
N SER A 72 11.20 -5.69 7.09
CA SER A 72 11.40 -7.12 7.37
C SER A 72 10.76 -7.57 8.68
N ASP A 73 10.79 -6.74 9.74
CA ASP A 73 10.14 -7.06 11.01
C ASP A 73 8.61 -7.04 10.86
N ILE A 74 8.09 -6.05 10.14
CA ILE A 74 6.65 -5.97 9.84
C ILE A 74 6.21 -7.18 9.02
N ALA A 75 6.97 -7.54 7.99
CA ALA A 75 6.71 -8.69 7.14
C ALA A 75 6.72 -10.01 7.95
N ALA A 76 7.66 -10.17 8.87
CA ALA A 76 7.72 -11.34 9.77
C ALA A 76 6.48 -11.43 10.67
N VAL A 77 5.99 -10.30 11.18
CA VAL A 77 4.73 -10.26 11.97
C VAL A 77 3.53 -10.64 11.11
N MET A 78 3.45 -10.20 9.85
CA MET A 78 2.37 -10.56 8.93
C MET A 78 2.41 -12.05 8.57
N LEU A 79 3.59 -12.62 8.36
CA LEU A 79 3.79 -14.06 8.15
C LEU A 79 3.30 -14.87 9.36
N GLU A 80 3.65 -14.46 10.57
CA GLU A 80 3.19 -15.09 11.81
C GLU A 80 1.66 -14.94 11.98
N LEU A 81 1.10 -13.79 11.65
CA LEU A 81 -0.35 -13.57 11.65
C LEU A 81 -1.05 -14.60 10.76
N MET A 82 -0.60 -14.75 9.52
CA MET A 82 -1.20 -15.71 8.58
C MET A 82 -1.06 -17.15 9.05
N THR A 83 0.08 -17.50 9.67
CA THR A 83 0.30 -18.81 10.32
C THR A 83 -0.70 -19.06 11.43
N ARG A 84 -0.89 -18.11 12.34
CA ARG A 84 -1.87 -18.24 13.46
C ARG A 84 -3.31 -18.32 12.99
N LEU A 85 -3.62 -17.75 11.83
CA LEU A 85 -4.93 -17.87 11.21
C LEU A 85 -5.13 -19.21 10.47
N GLY A 86 -4.10 -20.04 10.36
CA GLY A 86 -4.12 -21.35 9.72
C GLY A 86 -3.94 -21.30 8.20
N TYR A 87 -3.32 -20.22 7.67
CA TYR A 87 -3.06 -20.08 6.24
C TYR A 87 -1.58 -20.40 5.92
N ASP A 88 -1.32 -21.57 5.36
CA ASP A 88 0.03 -22.00 4.96
C ASP A 88 0.50 -21.26 3.69
N ARG A 89 -0.41 -21.07 2.71
CA ARG A 89 -0.16 -20.31 1.49
C ARG A 89 -1.23 -19.25 1.31
N PHE A 90 -0.83 -18.07 0.83
CA PHE A 90 -1.74 -16.93 0.69
C PHE A 90 -1.27 -15.95 -0.38
N ALA A 91 -2.20 -15.18 -0.90
CA ALA A 91 -2.01 -14.04 -1.76
C ALA A 91 -1.73 -12.78 -0.92
N VAL A 92 -1.00 -11.83 -1.46
CA VAL A 92 -0.69 -10.56 -0.78
C VAL A 92 -1.03 -9.38 -1.69
N GLN A 93 -1.68 -8.37 -1.12
CA GLN A 93 -1.91 -7.08 -1.78
C GLN A 93 -1.51 -5.95 -0.84
N GLY A 94 -0.87 -4.91 -1.38
CA GLY A 94 -0.51 -3.72 -0.61
C GLY A 94 -0.34 -2.47 -1.47
N GLY A 95 -0.51 -1.33 -0.82
CA GLY A 95 -0.20 0.00 -1.35
C GLY A 95 0.69 0.77 -0.39
N ASP A 96 1.50 1.72 -0.86
CA ASP A 96 2.39 2.54 -0.03
C ASP A 96 3.32 1.70 0.87
N VAL A 97 3.31 1.88 2.18
CA VAL A 97 4.05 1.02 3.14
C VAL A 97 3.68 -0.45 2.94
N GLY A 98 2.39 -0.73 2.72
CA GLY A 98 1.89 -2.08 2.46
C GLY A 98 2.50 -2.71 1.21
N ALA A 99 2.82 -1.95 0.17
CA ALA A 99 3.49 -2.45 -1.03
C ALA A 99 4.92 -2.94 -0.72
N GLY A 100 5.69 -2.14 0.00
CA GLY A 100 7.04 -2.53 0.45
C GLY A 100 7.03 -3.76 1.37
N VAL A 101 6.06 -3.83 2.30
CA VAL A 101 5.90 -5.00 3.19
C VAL A 101 5.45 -6.23 2.40
N ALA A 102 4.57 -6.09 1.40
CA ALA A 102 4.13 -7.20 0.54
C ALA A 102 5.30 -7.85 -0.21
N SER A 103 6.16 -7.04 -0.80
CA SER A 103 7.38 -7.52 -1.45
C SER A 103 8.33 -8.20 -0.47
N GLU A 104 8.49 -7.66 0.73
CA GLU A 104 9.33 -8.25 1.76
C GLU A 104 8.79 -9.59 2.27
N ILE A 105 7.48 -9.76 2.40
CA ILE A 105 6.83 -11.05 2.68
C ILE A 105 7.21 -12.08 1.60
N GLY A 106 7.18 -11.68 0.32
CA GLY A 106 7.61 -12.52 -0.79
C GLY A 106 9.10 -12.93 -0.70
N ARG A 107 9.97 -12.04 -0.21
CA ARG A 107 11.41 -12.35 -0.02
C ARG A 107 11.66 -13.27 1.16
N LEU A 108 10.94 -13.08 2.27
CA LEU A 108 11.14 -13.88 3.49
C LEU A 108 10.55 -15.30 3.38
N ALA A 109 9.47 -15.49 2.64
CA ALA A 109 8.79 -16.78 2.55
C ALA A 109 8.20 -17.03 1.13
N PRO A 110 9.03 -17.08 0.08
CA PRO A 110 8.54 -17.18 -1.31
C PRO A 110 7.68 -18.42 -1.56
N GLU A 111 7.92 -19.51 -0.85
CA GLU A 111 7.16 -20.77 -0.95
C GLU A 111 5.73 -20.64 -0.41
N ARG A 112 5.48 -19.67 0.45
CA ARG A 112 4.17 -19.42 1.07
C ARG A 112 3.31 -18.43 0.29
N VAL A 113 3.94 -17.62 -0.58
CA VAL A 113 3.25 -16.54 -1.29
C VAL A 113 2.79 -17.02 -2.67
N ILE A 114 1.50 -16.96 -2.93
CA ILE A 114 0.90 -17.31 -4.24
C ILE A 114 1.32 -16.28 -5.28
N GLY A 115 1.31 -15.00 -4.90
CA GLY A 115 1.69 -13.86 -5.71
C GLY A 115 1.58 -12.58 -4.89
N VAL A 116 2.26 -11.53 -5.34
CA VAL A 116 2.23 -10.19 -4.76
C VAL A 116 1.55 -9.25 -5.74
N HIS A 117 0.51 -8.55 -5.30
CA HIS A 117 -0.14 -7.48 -6.04
C HIS A 117 0.09 -6.15 -5.34
N VAL A 118 0.51 -5.14 -6.06
CA VAL A 118 0.70 -3.79 -5.50
C VAL A 118 0.02 -2.73 -6.35
N ASN A 119 -0.47 -1.69 -5.69
CA ASN A 119 -0.83 -0.45 -6.35
C ASN A 119 0.22 0.62 -6.08
N GLY A 120 0.55 1.38 -7.12
CA GLY A 120 1.56 2.42 -7.07
C GLY A 120 2.96 1.89 -7.35
N SER A 121 3.80 1.85 -6.35
CA SER A 121 5.17 1.39 -6.46
C SER A 121 5.61 0.60 -5.24
N VAL A 122 6.52 -0.33 -5.47
CA VAL A 122 7.09 -1.16 -4.41
C VAL A 122 8.27 -0.48 -3.71
N ASP A 123 9.20 0.07 -4.50
CA ASP A 123 10.50 0.57 -4.01
C ASP A 123 10.92 1.91 -4.64
N SER A 124 10.03 2.70 -5.13
CA SER A 124 10.21 3.68 -6.18
C SER A 124 10.47 5.12 -5.78
N PHE A 125 11.52 5.37 -5.06
CA PHE A 125 12.11 6.69 -5.31
C PHE A 125 13.42 6.48 -6.07
N VAL A 126 13.35 6.69 -7.39
CA VAL A 126 14.50 6.56 -8.27
C VAL A 126 15.40 7.75 -8.06
N GLY A 127 16.68 7.48 -7.87
CA GLY A 127 17.73 8.47 -8.04
C GLY A 127 17.86 8.90 -9.51
N GLU A 128 18.96 9.54 -9.84
CA GLU A 128 19.26 9.91 -11.22
C GLU A 128 19.30 8.65 -12.11
N VAL A 129 18.65 8.72 -13.26
CA VAL A 129 18.76 7.73 -14.33
C VAL A 129 19.90 8.15 -15.26
N ASP A 130 20.69 7.17 -15.70
CA ASP A 130 21.72 7.44 -16.70
C ASP A 130 21.11 7.84 -18.06
N GLU A 131 21.94 8.45 -18.92
CA GLU A 131 21.50 8.95 -20.23
C GLU A 131 20.95 7.82 -21.13
N GLU A 132 21.49 6.62 -21.04
CA GLU A 132 21.05 5.47 -21.82
C GLU A 132 19.64 5.04 -21.41
N THR A 133 19.39 4.89 -20.11
CA THR A 133 18.05 4.61 -19.57
C THR A 133 17.08 5.75 -19.92
N ALA A 134 17.48 7.01 -19.74
CA ALA A 134 16.64 8.17 -20.03
C ALA A 134 16.17 8.22 -21.50
N ALA A 135 17.02 7.79 -22.43
CA ALA A 135 16.71 7.76 -23.86
C ALA A 135 15.68 6.66 -24.23
N THR A 136 15.47 5.67 -23.37
CA THR A 136 14.53 4.55 -23.59
C THR A 136 13.17 4.76 -22.95
N LEU A 137 13.01 5.77 -22.09
CA LEU A 137 11.78 6.03 -21.36
C LEU A 137 10.61 6.37 -22.30
N THR A 138 9.49 5.73 -22.06
CA THR A 138 8.22 6.07 -22.70
C THR A 138 7.72 7.44 -22.23
N PRO A 139 6.82 8.10 -22.98
CA PRO A 139 6.25 9.39 -22.52
C PRO A 139 5.62 9.33 -21.14
N ILE A 140 4.99 8.21 -20.77
CA ILE A 140 4.37 8.03 -19.45
C ILE A 140 5.44 7.92 -18.35
N GLU A 141 6.54 7.24 -18.61
CA GLU A 141 7.65 7.13 -17.64
C GLU A 141 8.39 8.46 -17.49
N GLN A 142 8.57 9.21 -18.57
CA GLN A 142 9.12 10.57 -18.51
C GLN A 142 8.26 11.49 -17.65
N ASP A 143 6.92 11.44 -17.78
CA ASP A 143 6.00 12.21 -16.95
C ASP A 143 6.06 11.77 -15.49
N ARG A 144 6.14 10.45 -15.22
CA ARG A 144 6.31 9.92 -13.87
C ARG A 144 7.62 10.37 -13.23
N MET A 145 8.73 10.33 -13.98
CA MET A 145 10.02 10.87 -13.51
C MET A 145 9.94 12.35 -13.15
N ARG A 146 9.28 13.16 -13.99
CA ARG A 146 9.05 14.58 -13.69
C ARG A 146 8.28 14.74 -12.38
N ARG A 147 7.20 13.95 -12.18
CA ARG A 147 6.38 13.99 -10.94
C ARG A 147 7.16 13.52 -9.71
N VAL A 148 8.02 12.51 -9.83
CA VAL A 148 8.97 12.14 -8.75
C VAL A 148 9.84 13.35 -8.37
N GLY A 149 10.39 14.07 -9.35
CA GLY A 149 11.17 15.28 -9.08
C GLY A 149 10.36 16.37 -8.37
N GLU A 150 9.11 16.59 -8.78
CA GLU A 150 8.21 17.55 -8.12
C GLU A 150 7.86 17.12 -6.69
N PHE A 151 7.58 15.84 -6.47
CA PHE A 151 7.34 15.27 -5.14
C PHE A 151 8.53 15.52 -4.21
N MET A 152 9.75 15.23 -4.67
CA MET A 152 10.97 15.47 -3.89
C MET A 152 11.17 16.93 -3.50
N GLN A 153 10.72 17.86 -4.34
CA GLN A 153 10.85 19.29 -4.07
C GLN A 153 9.75 19.87 -3.18
N LYS A 154 8.50 19.38 -3.33
CA LYS A 154 7.32 20.01 -2.74
C LYS A 154 6.73 19.19 -1.58
N GLU A 155 6.79 17.84 -1.66
CA GLU A 155 6.06 16.94 -0.79
C GLU A 155 6.93 16.09 0.15
N PHE A 156 8.23 15.94 -0.12
CA PHE A 156 9.13 15.06 0.63
C PHE A 156 9.29 15.45 2.11
N GLY A 157 8.90 16.66 2.50
CA GLY A 157 9.10 17.20 3.86
C GLY A 157 8.54 16.30 4.97
N TYR A 158 7.37 15.69 4.77
CA TYR A 158 6.77 14.80 5.78
C TYR A 158 7.61 13.53 5.99
N ILE A 159 8.17 12.95 4.92
CA ILE A 159 9.07 11.79 5.00
C ILE A 159 10.35 12.17 5.75
N ALA A 160 10.96 13.31 5.42
CA ALA A 160 12.17 13.78 6.08
C ALA A 160 11.98 13.95 7.60
N ILE A 161 10.85 14.51 8.03
CA ILE A 161 10.51 14.63 9.45
C ILE A 161 10.32 13.26 10.09
N GLN A 162 9.52 12.39 9.48
CA GLN A 162 9.24 11.05 10.01
C GLN A 162 10.47 10.15 10.07
N SER A 163 11.40 10.28 9.11
CA SER A 163 12.63 9.49 9.07
C SER A 163 13.69 9.98 10.06
N THR A 164 13.65 11.26 10.48
CA THR A 164 14.71 11.86 11.31
C THR A 164 14.25 12.28 12.69
N ARG A 165 13.02 12.68 12.85
CA ARG A 165 12.42 13.24 14.08
C ARG A 165 10.99 12.73 14.34
N PRO A 166 10.71 11.41 14.23
CA PRO A 166 9.35 10.87 14.37
C PRO A 166 8.71 11.18 15.73
N GLY A 167 9.51 11.20 16.81
CA GLY A 167 9.02 11.54 18.14
C GLY A 167 8.54 12.99 18.28
N LEU A 168 9.12 13.92 17.52
CA LEU A 168 8.69 15.31 17.52
C LEU A 168 7.32 15.47 16.87
N ILE A 169 7.16 14.96 15.66
CA ILE A 169 5.86 15.02 14.96
C ILE A 169 4.83 14.15 15.67
N GLY A 170 5.24 13.00 16.22
CA GLY A 170 4.37 12.10 16.98
C GLY A 170 3.76 12.76 18.22
N ALA A 171 4.51 13.60 18.93
CA ALA A 171 3.99 14.37 20.06
C ALA A 171 2.85 15.33 19.61
N MET A 172 3.05 16.04 18.50
CA MET A 172 2.01 16.92 17.90
C MET A 172 0.75 16.14 17.53
N LEU A 173 0.92 15.00 16.87
CA LEU A 173 -0.18 14.14 16.40
C LEU A 173 -0.95 13.47 17.55
N ALA A 174 -0.32 13.31 18.71
CA ALA A 174 -0.96 12.77 19.92
C ALA A 174 -1.67 13.83 20.77
N ASP A 175 -1.29 15.09 20.64
CA ASP A 175 -1.81 16.18 21.47
C ASP A 175 -3.04 16.87 20.87
N SER A 176 -3.11 16.97 19.54
CA SER A 176 -4.15 17.71 18.84
C SER A 176 -4.88 16.89 17.79
N PRO A 177 -6.21 16.65 17.94
CA PRO A 177 -7.01 15.96 16.93
C PRO A 177 -7.05 16.75 15.61
N VAL A 178 -7.02 18.08 15.68
CA VAL A 178 -6.99 18.94 14.49
C VAL A 178 -5.65 18.81 13.77
N ALA A 179 -4.53 18.81 14.50
CA ALA A 179 -3.22 18.63 13.88
C ALA A 179 -3.08 17.24 13.24
N GLN A 180 -3.60 16.20 13.90
CA GLN A 180 -3.60 14.85 13.35
C GLN A 180 -4.46 14.74 12.11
N PHE A 181 -5.70 15.28 12.16
CA PHE A 181 -6.57 15.28 10.99
C PHE A 181 -5.96 16.06 9.83
N ALA A 182 -5.42 17.25 10.08
CA ALA A 182 -4.77 18.07 9.05
C ALA A 182 -3.57 17.33 8.42
N TRP A 183 -2.74 16.65 9.21
CA TRP A 183 -1.61 15.87 8.73
C TRP A 183 -2.01 14.71 7.81
N ILE A 184 -3.14 14.05 8.11
CA ILE A 184 -3.70 12.97 7.32
C ILE A 184 -4.38 13.52 6.06
N HIS A 185 -5.28 14.50 6.24
CA HIS A 185 -6.08 15.10 5.18
C HIS A 185 -5.22 15.77 4.10
N ASP A 186 -4.12 16.42 4.49
CA ASP A 186 -3.18 17.04 3.57
C ASP A 186 -2.72 16.05 2.47
N LYS A 187 -2.41 14.82 2.84
CA LYS A 187 -1.96 13.81 1.87
C LYS A 187 -3.11 13.27 1.01
N PHE A 188 -4.31 13.16 1.54
CA PHE A 188 -5.48 12.85 0.72
C PHE A 188 -5.77 13.95 -0.30
N GLN A 189 -5.56 15.21 0.05
CA GLN A 189 -5.75 16.33 -0.88
C GLN A 189 -4.65 16.42 -1.92
N GLU A 190 -3.39 16.37 -1.50
CA GLU A 190 -2.22 16.53 -2.39
C GLU A 190 -2.07 15.37 -3.39
N TRP A 191 -2.50 14.17 -2.98
CA TRP A 191 -2.36 12.97 -3.82
C TRP A 191 -3.66 12.55 -4.47
N ALA A 192 -4.74 13.35 -4.35
CA ALA A 192 -6.00 13.10 -5.03
C ALA A 192 -5.95 13.55 -6.51
N HIS A 193 -6.80 12.97 -7.34
CA HIS A 193 -6.94 13.37 -8.74
C HIS A 193 -8.42 13.43 -9.15
N PRO A 194 -8.86 14.49 -9.85
CA PRO A 194 -8.09 15.69 -10.24
C PRO A 194 -7.69 16.57 -9.05
N ALA A 195 -6.53 17.23 -9.13
CA ALA A 195 -5.99 18.04 -8.02
C ALA A 195 -6.85 19.25 -7.62
N GLU A 196 -7.71 19.71 -8.53
CA GLU A 196 -8.63 20.83 -8.32
C GLU A 196 -9.88 20.42 -7.55
N VAL A 197 -10.15 19.11 -7.40
CA VAL A 197 -11.30 18.57 -6.69
C VAL A 197 -10.92 18.30 -5.24
N LEU A 198 -11.82 18.62 -4.30
CA LEU A 198 -11.57 18.35 -2.90
C LEU A 198 -11.52 16.83 -2.63
N ALA A 199 -10.58 16.40 -1.81
CA ALA A 199 -10.45 14.99 -1.44
C ALA A 199 -11.77 14.39 -0.92
N GLY A 200 -12.56 15.17 -0.16
CA GLY A 200 -13.87 14.75 0.34
C GLY A 200 -14.91 14.48 -0.76
N GLU A 201 -14.78 15.11 -1.93
CA GLU A 201 -15.64 14.83 -3.08
C GLU A 201 -15.25 13.54 -3.81
N ILE A 202 -13.96 13.17 -3.73
CA ILE A 202 -13.40 11.97 -4.40
C ILE A 202 -13.65 10.71 -3.56
N VAL A 203 -13.17 10.71 -2.30
CA VAL A 203 -13.26 9.53 -1.42
C VAL A 203 -14.46 9.55 -0.48
N GLY A 204 -15.10 10.72 -0.30
CA GLY A 204 -16.18 10.98 0.64
C GLY A 204 -15.67 11.66 1.92
N GLU A 205 -16.34 12.74 2.36
CA GLU A 205 -15.98 13.46 3.59
C GLU A 205 -15.99 12.53 4.81
N GLN A 206 -17.02 11.68 4.93
CA GLN A 206 -17.14 10.73 6.02
C GLN A 206 -15.96 9.76 6.08
N PHE A 207 -15.50 9.27 4.92
CA PHE A 207 -14.33 8.40 4.86
C PHE A 207 -13.06 9.08 5.42
N LEU A 208 -12.84 10.36 5.17
CA LEU A 208 -11.67 11.09 5.70
C LEU A 208 -11.69 11.14 7.22
N PHE A 209 -12.86 11.40 7.83
CA PHE A 209 -13.02 11.38 9.29
C PHE A 209 -12.91 9.96 9.86
N ASP A 210 -13.51 8.98 9.21
CA ASP A 210 -13.46 7.59 9.64
C ASP A 210 -12.03 7.05 9.56
N ASN A 211 -11.27 7.40 8.52
CA ASN A 211 -9.88 7.01 8.37
C ASN A 211 -8.95 7.65 9.44
N ALA A 212 -9.20 8.89 9.83
CA ALA A 212 -8.41 9.58 10.86
C ALA A 212 -8.76 9.10 12.28
N SER A 213 -9.99 8.67 12.51
CA SER A 213 -10.52 8.30 13.84
C SER A 213 -9.74 7.15 14.51
N PRO A 214 -9.40 6.03 13.84
CA PRO A 214 -8.57 4.98 14.45
C PRO A 214 -7.24 5.51 14.99
N TYR A 215 -6.57 6.41 14.28
CA TYR A 215 -5.32 7.01 14.74
C TYR A 215 -5.49 7.80 16.04
N TRP A 216 -6.56 8.59 16.11
CA TRP A 216 -6.84 9.40 17.28
C TRP A 216 -7.27 8.58 18.49
N PHE A 217 -8.31 7.75 18.33
CA PHE A 217 -8.90 7.03 19.46
C PHE A 217 -8.01 5.89 19.99
N THR A 218 -7.07 5.40 19.21
CA THR A 218 -6.08 4.41 19.66
C THR A 218 -4.74 5.06 20.08
N ALA A 219 -4.64 6.40 19.99
CA ALA A 219 -3.41 7.16 20.24
C ALA A 219 -2.21 6.70 19.38
N THR A 220 -2.48 6.25 18.14
CA THR A 220 -1.43 5.71 17.25
C THR A 220 -0.90 6.72 16.23
N GLY A 221 -1.35 7.96 16.25
CA GLY A 221 -0.75 9.03 15.45
C GLY A 221 0.76 9.16 15.68
N GLY A 222 1.18 9.05 16.95
CA GLY A 222 2.57 9.09 17.35
C GLY A 222 3.37 7.85 16.93
N SER A 223 2.87 6.64 17.20
CA SER A 223 3.59 5.40 16.85
C SER A 223 3.69 5.19 15.36
N ALA A 224 2.62 5.48 14.60
CA ALA A 224 2.64 5.40 13.15
C ALA A 224 3.62 6.40 12.49
N ALA A 225 4.04 7.46 13.18
CA ALA A 225 5.06 8.38 12.69
C ALA A 225 6.44 7.72 12.53
N TYR A 226 6.70 6.59 13.22
CA TYR A 226 7.96 5.87 13.14
C TYR A 226 8.09 4.97 11.90
N VAL A 227 7.09 4.84 11.05
CA VAL A 227 7.11 3.92 9.90
C VAL A 227 8.23 4.20 8.93
N GLY A 228 8.90 5.16 8.81
CA GLY A 228 10.05 5.41 7.94
C GLY A 228 11.38 5.58 8.68
N TYR A 229 11.38 5.40 10.02
CA TYR A 229 12.52 5.74 10.85
C TYR A 229 13.67 4.72 10.76
N ALA A 230 13.36 3.44 10.85
CA ALA A 230 14.33 2.37 10.70
C ALA A 230 14.14 1.67 9.35
N GLN A 231 15.09 1.82 8.45
CA GLN A 231 15.07 1.18 7.15
C GLN A 231 16.22 0.17 7.02
N ASP A 232 15.96 -0.97 6.40
CA ASP A 232 16.98 -2.00 6.13
C ASP A 232 18.01 -1.57 5.09
N ALA A 233 17.57 -0.76 4.12
CA ALA A 233 18.41 -0.19 3.08
C ALA A 233 18.14 1.30 2.95
N GLY A 234 19.13 2.05 2.51
CA GLY A 234 18.92 3.44 2.12
C GLY A 234 17.91 3.56 0.99
N TRP A 235 17.26 4.70 0.91
CA TRP A 235 16.36 5.03 -0.20
C TRP A 235 17.07 4.78 -1.53
N GLY A 236 16.45 4.01 -2.43
CA GLY A 236 16.99 3.69 -3.76
C GLY A 236 17.88 2.44 -3.85
N ALA A 237 18.13 1.72 -2.77
CA ALA A 237 18.79 0.42 -2.83
C ALA A 237 17.78 -0.63 -3.28
N ALA A 238 17.97 -1.20 -4.47
CA ALA A 238 17.11 -2.30 -4.97
C ALA A 238 17.44 -3.59 -4.21
N PRO A 239 16.46 -4.18 -3.50
CA PRO A 239 16.63 -5.49 -2.88
C PRO A 239 16.67 -6.58 -3.95
N SER A 240 17.14 -7.78 -3.56
CA SER A 240 17.09 -8.94 -4.44
C SER A 240 15.67 -9.42 -4.70
N SER A 241 15.36 -9.82 -5.94
CA SER A 241 14.05 -10.38 -6.29
C SER A 241 13.78 -11.69 -5.53
N SER A 242 12.54 -11.83 -5.03
CA SER A 242 12.05 -13.08 -4.42
C SER A 242 11.75 -14.18 -5.43
N GLY A 243 11.61 -13.83 -6.71
CA GLY A 243 11.09 -14.72 -7.75
C GLY A 243 9.57 -14.92 -7.70
N VAL A 244 8.88 -14.44 -6.66
CA VAL A 244 7.42 -14.53 -6.54
C VAL A 244 6.75 -13.72 -7.66
N PRO A 245 5.76 -14.30 -8.38
CA PRO A 245 5.01 -13.54 -9.39
C PRO A 245 4.43 -12.27 -8.79
N THR A 246 4.71 -11.13 -9.43
CA THR A 246 4.29 -9.82 -8.94
C THR A 246 3.48 -9.09 -10.01
N ALA A 247 2.35 -8.52 -9.61
CA ALA A 247 1.56 -7.60 -10.41
C ALA A 247 1.64 -6.19 -9.85
N VAL A 248 1.69 -5.21 -10.73
CA VAL A 248 1.67 -3.78 -10.37
C VAL A 248 0.58 -3.09 -11.18
N ILE A 249 -0.29 -2.35 -10.48
CA ILE A 249 -1.20 -1.39 -11.10
C ILE A 249 -0.78 0.02 -10.71
N VAL A 250 -0.59 0.87 -11.71
CA VAL A 250 -0.16 2.27 -11.53
C VAL A 250 -1.26 3.18 -12.06
N PHE A 251 -1.83 3.98 -11.18
CA PHE A 251 -2.89 4.92 -11.52
C PHE A 251 -2.35 6.23 -12.15
N ALA A 252 -3.25 7.06 -12.66
CA ALA A 252 -2.91 8.20 -13.52
C ALA A 252 -1.85 9.14 -12.93
N HIS A 253 -1.93 9.44 -11.64
CA HIS A 253 -1.01 10.36 -10.95
C HIS A 253 0.00 9.67 -10.03
N ASP A 254 0.02 8.35 -9.98
CA ASP A 254 1.04 7.61 -9.25
C ASP A 254 2.38 7.60 -10.01
N VAL A 255 3.45 7.22 -9.33
CA VAL A 255 4.82 7.39 -9.83
C VAL A 255 5.58 6.07 -10.08
N GLY A 256 4.87 4.94 -10.10
CA GLY A 256 5.49 3.63 -10.34
C GLY A 256 6.20 3.56 -11.70
N LEU A 257 7.46 3.10 -11.71
CA LEU A 257 8.30 2.99 -12.90
C LEU A 257 8.66 1.53 -13.15
N ARG A 258 8.14 0.97 -14.24
CA ARG A 258 8.28 -0.45 -14.56
C ARG A 258 9.74 -0.90 -14.60
N PHE A 259 10.61 -0.16 -15.27
CA PHE A 259 12.04 -0.49 -15.40
C PHE A 259 12.79 -0.53 -14.07
N VAL A 260 12.29 0.17 -13.04
CA VAL A 260 12.82 0.13 -11.68
C VAL A 260 12.33 -1.10 -10.95
N GLU A 261 11.03 -1.33 -10.98
CA GLU A 261 10.37 -2.43 -10.29
C GLU A 261 10.84 -3.79 -10.80
N GLU A 262 11.10 -3.94 -12.10
CA GLU A 262 11.62 -5.17 -12.71
C GLU A 262 13.03 -5.55 -12.22
N LYS A 263 13.81 -4.61 -11.68
CA LYS A 263 15.13 -4.90 -11.10
C LYS A 263 15.04 -5.68 -9.78
N ALA A 264 13.97 -5.47 -9.04
CA ALA A 264 13.80 -6.00 -7.69
C ALA A 264 12.65 -7.00 -7.55
N ASN A 265 11.80 -7.15 -8.58
CA ASN A 265 10.59 -7.96 -8.51
C ASN A 265 10.40 -8.77 -9.80
N ASN A 266 9.79 -9.96 -9.67
CA ASN A 266 9.38 -10.76 -10.82
C ASN A 266 8.04 -10.25 -11.36
N ILE A 267 8.06 -9.15 -12.13
CA ILE A 267 6.87 -8.52 -12.67
C ILE A 267 6.30 -9.36 -13.82
N VAL A 268 5.18 -10.02 -13.58
CA VAL A 268 4.46 -10.81 -14.57
C VAL A 268 3.22 -10.10 -15.13
N ARG A 269 2.79 -9.03 -14.46
CA ARG A 269 1.68 -8.18 -14.89
C ARG A 269 1.97 -6.72 -14.54
N TRP A 270 1.74 -5.83 -15.51
CA TRP A 270 1.82 -4.39 -15.33
C TRP A 270 0.61 -3.73 -15.96
N THR A 271 -0.12 -2.94 -15.18
CA THR A 271 -1.34 -2.25 -15.60
C THR A 271 -1.17 -0.75 -15.42
N ASP A 272 -1.23 0.01 -16.50
CA ASP A 272 -1.22 1.47 -16.49
C ASP A 272 -2.64 2.02 -16.63
N VAL A 273 -3.14 2.69 -15.59
CA VAL A 273 -4.41 3.42 -15.61
C VAL A 273 -4.12 4.89 -15.87
N GLN A 274 -4.42 5.37 -17.10
CA GLN A 274 -4.00 6.72 -17.51
C GLN A 274 -5.00 7.84 -17.20
N ALA A 275 -6.27 7.51 -16.95
CA ALA A 275 -7.35 8.49 -16.95
C ALA A 275 -7.83 8.91 -15.55
N ARG A 276 -7.52 8.16 -14.51
CA ARG A 276 -8.04 8.39 -13.16
C ARG A 276 -7.34 7.58 -12.09
N GLY A 277 -7.67 7.92 -10.83
CA GLY A 277 -7.10 7.30 -9.65
C GLY A 277 -5.68 7.78 -9.37
N VAL A 278 -5.30 7.67 -8.13
CA VAL A 278 -3.98 8.06 -7.65
C VAL A 278 -3.49 7.07 -6.60
N HIS A 279 -2.96 7.59 -5.51
CA HIS A 279 -2.30 6.87 -4.44
C HIS A 279 -3.25 5.98 -3.63
N PHE A 280 -4.41 6.51 -3.25
CA PHE A 280 -5.41 5.78 -2.44
C PHE A 280 -6.35 4.97 -3.33
N ALA A 281 -5.81 4.00 -4.05
CA ALA A 281 -6.51 3.26 -5.09
C ALA A 281 -7.82 2.58 -4.62
N ALA A 282 -7.83 2.01 -3.41
CA ALA A 282 -8.97 1.24 -2.91
C ALA A 282 -10.22 2.11 -2.61
N PRO A 283 -10.13 3.28 -1.95
CA PRO A 283 -11.27 4.18 -1.80
C PRO A 283 -11.63 4.96 -3.06
N GLU A 284 -10.66 5.31 -3.92
CA GLU A 284 -10.88 6.12 -5.12
C GLU A 284 -11.42 5.30 -6.29
N GLU A 285 -10.78 4.21 -6.64
CA GLU A 285 -11.08 3.37 -7.80
C GLU A 285 -11.22 1.88 -7.44
N PRO A 286 -12.12 1.53 -6.50
CA PRO A 286 -12.25 0.16 -5.99
C PRO A 286 -12.51 -0.86 -7.09
N GLY A 287 -13.26 -0.50 -8.13
CA GLY A 287 -13.58 -1.39 -9.24
C GLY A 287 -12.37 -1.75 -10.08
N LEU A 288 -11.50 -0.77 -10.37
CA LEU A 288 -10.29 -1.01 -11.16
C LEU A 288 -9.30 -1.86 -10.37
N LEU A 289 -9.07 -1.54 -9.09
CA LEU A 289 -8.19 -2.30 -8.23
C LEU A 289 -8.68 -3.75 -8.06
N LEU A 290 -9.98 -3.94 -7.79
CA LEU A 290 -10.60 -5.26 -7.65
C LEU A 290 -10.40 -6.12 -8.91
N ASN A 291 -10.66 -5.54 -10.08
CA ASN A 291 -10.55 -6.26 -11.34
C ASN A 291 -9.11 -6.68 -11.61
N ASP A 292 -8.14 -5.82 -11.37
CA ASP A 292 -6.72 -6.12 -11.58
C ASP A 292 -6.24 -7.23 -10.63
N VAL A 293 -6.63 -7.16 -9.34
CA VAL A 293 -6.37 -8.20 -8.34
C VAL A 293 -6.94 -9.55 -8.80
N ARG A 294 -8.19 -9.59 -9.23
CA ARG A 294 -8.85 -10.83 -9.70
C ARG A 294 -8.16 -11.40 -10.92
N GLU A 295 -7.89 -10.60 -11.93
CA GLU A 295 -7.23 -11.03 -13.16
C GLU A 295 -5.85 -11.61 -12.88
N PHE A 296 -5.06 -10.93 -12.05
CA PHE A 296 -3.75 -11.41 -11.66
C PHE A 296 -3.81 -12.78 -10.98
N PHE A 297 -4.59 -12.91 -9.90
CA PHE A 297 -4.66 -14.16 -9.16
C PHE A 297 -5.39 -15.29 -9.90
N ARG A 298 -6.20 -14.97 -10.90
CA ARG A 298 -6.76 -15.95 -11.83
C ARG A 298 -5.67 -16.57 -12.71
N SER A 299 -4.68 -15.81 -13.11
CA SER A 299 -3.56 -16.28 -13.95
C SER A 299 -2.59 -17.20 -13.22
N LEU A 300 -2.62 -17.23 -11.88
CA LEU A 300 -1.72 -18.03 -11.02
C LEU A 300 -2.35 -19.33 -10.52
N ARG A 301 -3.23 -19.93 -11.30
CA ARG A 301 -3.88 -21.22 -11.00
C ARG A 301 -3.03 -22.40 -11.38
#